data_ada01383ef33cafa6f18de38d42ba31b
#
_entry.id   ada01383ef33cafa6f18de38d42ba31b
#
_cell.length_a   1.000
_cell.length_b   1.000
_cell.length_c   1.000
_cell.angle_alpha   90.00
_cell.angle_beta   90.00
_cell.angle_gamma   90.00
#
_symmetry.space_group_name_H-M   'P 1'
#
loop_
_entity.id
_entity.type
_entity.pdbx_description
1 polymer ?
#
loop_
_entity_poly.entity_id
_entity_poly.type
_entity_poly.pdbx_seq_one_letter_code
_entity_poly.pdbx_strand_id
1 'polypeptide(L)'
;LLFTMLLLLLNVEVEAQNLYFRPIDNNAAWETTDPASLGWCPNNINTMYDFLEQENTKGFIILKDGKIVLEKYFGTFTDQSLWYWASAGKTITSFLVGKAQEENLLSINNKTSTYLGEGWTNCTLAQENNITVRNQLTMTSGLNDGVADNHCTANTCLEYLADSATRWAYHNAPYTLLEGVLENATGQTINNYTQSKLKTPTGMTGLWTTIDYDNVYFSNVRSMARFGLLIQGNGAWNGNQLINAAYYNDMINTSQDINKSYGYLWWLNGKQNFMVPTSQIVFPGSYAPDAPADMIAGLGKNGQFVSISPSNGIVMIRMGEAPDSSEVPFILCNQIWQHINNLDCNLALNENQTEKISIYPNPSESIVHISNLNNENYEVKVTSLLGKVLIQKNNSNQIDISGLSKGIYMIMVRQGERTLTKKLIKN
;
A
#
# COMPACT_ATOMS: atom_id res chain seq x y z
N LEU A 1 -10.55 -44.89 -39.57
CA LEU A 1 -9.54 -43.82 -39.44
C LEU A 1 -9.62 -43.22 -38.08
N LEU A 2 -8.70 -43.65 -37.18
CA LEU A 2 -8.53 -43.08 -35.83
C LEU A 2 -7.64 -41.84 -35.97
N PHE A 3 -8.14 -40.64 -35.60
CA PHE A 3 -7.36 -39.41 -35.47
C PHE A 3 -6.83 -39.37 -34.04
N THR A 4 -5.56 -39.63 -33.85
CA THR A 4 -4.84 -39.44 -32.59
C THR A 4 -4.44 -37.97 -32.53
N MET A 5 -5.13 -37.21 -31.66
CA MET A 5 -4.80 -35.82 -31.34
C MET A 5 -3.65 -35.80 -30.35
N LEU A 6 -2.46 -35.45 -30.78
CA LEU A 6 -1.26 -35.30 -29.95
C LEU A 6 -1.36 -33.95 -29.21
N LEU A 7 -1.71 -33.99 -27.92
CA LEU A 7 -1.62 -32.81 -27.01
C LEU A 7 -0.14 -32.54 -26.72
N LEU A 8 0.43 -31.53 -27.36
CA LEU A 8 1.69 -30.92 -26.95
C LEU A 8 1.43 -30.12 -25.67
N LEU A 9 1.78 -30.68 -24.53
CA LEU A 9 1.95 -29.96 -23.27
C LEU A 9 3.20 -29.10 -23.42
N LEU A 10 3.02 -27.81 -23.71
CA LEU A 10 4.04 -26.80 -23.52
C LEU A 10 4.27 -26.66 -22.01
N ASN A 11 5.30 -27.32 -21.49
CA ASN A 11 5.85 -26.97 -20.18
C ASN A 11 6.45 -25.57 -20.33
N VAL A 12 5.71 -24.54 -19.91
CA VAL A 12 6.28 -23.24 -19.60
C VAL A 12 7.02 -23.46 -18.28
N GLU A 13 8.33 -23.70 -18.35
CA GLU A 13 9.20 -23.55 -17.19
C GLU A 13 9.14 -22.07 -16.81
N VAL A 14 8.33 -21.75 -15.80
CA VAL A 14 8.45 -20.51 -15.07
C VAL A 14 9.80 -20.61 -14.37
N GLU A 15 10.83 -19.94 -14.91
CA GLU A 15 12.09 -19.76 -14.17
C GLU A 15 11.70 -19.14 -12.83
N ALA A 16 11.83 -19.95 -11.77
CA ALA A 16 11.69 -19.45 -10.42
C ALA A 16 12.76 -18.35 -10.27
N GLN A 17 12.33 -17.09 -10.13
CA GLN A 17 13.23 -15.98 -9.85
C GLN A 17 14.16 -16.42 -8.72
N ASN A 18 15.47 -16.42 -8.97
CA ASN A 18 16.48 -16.77 -7.97
C ASN A 18 16.55 -15.62 -6.94
N LEU A 19 15.57 -15.60 -6.05
CA LEU A 19 15.42 -14.56 -5.05
C LEU A 19 16.51 -14.72 -3.98
N TYR A 20 17.34 -13.70 -3.80
CA TYR A 20 18.33 -13.69 -2.75
C TYR A 20 17.68 -13.34 -1.41
N PHE A 21 17.94 -14.16 -0.39
CA PHE A 21 17.55 -13.89 0.99
C PHE A 21 18.76 -13.58 1.83
N ARG A 22 18.80 -12.38 2.41
CA ARG A 22 19.84 -12.01 3.37
C ARG A 22 19.87 -13.04 4.49
N PRO A 23 21.06 -13.54 4.92
CA PRO A 23 21.18 -14.41 6.09
C PRO A 23 20.46 -13.84 7.32
N ILE A 24 19.92 -14.71 8.17
CA ILE A 24 19.25 -14.29 9.41
C ILE A 24 20.21 -13.66 10.41
N ASP A 25 21.50 -13.97 10.32
CA ASP A 25 22.54 -13.27 11.08
C ASP A 25 22.62 -11.80 10.65
N ASN A 26 22.29 -10.91 11.57
CA ASN A 26 22.29 -9.47 11.32
C ASN A 26 23.70 -8.87 11.15
N ASN A 27 24.77 -9.60 11.50
CA ASN A 27 26.16 -9.20 11.26
C ASN A 27 26.58 -9.50 9.82
N ALA A 28 25.90 -10.41 9.10
CA ALA A 28 26.17 -10.66 7.71
C ALA A 28 25.83 -9.43 6.85
N ALA A 29 26.69 -9.10 5.89
CA ALA A 29 26.41 -8.06 4.93
C ALA A 29 25.17 -8.43 4.08
N TRP A 30 24.36 -7.45 3.72
CA TRP A 30 23.34 -7.65 2.72
C TRP A 30 23.98 -7.51 1.34
N GLU A 31 23.77 -8.46 0.45
CA GLU A 31 24.26 -8.35 -0.92
C GLU A 31 23.62 -7.15 -1.63
N THR A 32 24.42 -6.54 -2.50
CA THR A 32 24.00 -5.37 -3.29
C THR A 32 24.03 -5.68 -4.79
N THR A 33 23.25 -4.95 -5.55
CA THR A 33 23.31 -4.89 -7.01
C THR A 33 23.67 -3.48 -7.43
N ASP A 34 24.66 -3.34 -8.32
CA ASP A 34 25.02 -2.02 -8.85
C ASP A 34 23.85 -1.47 -9.69
N PRO A 35 23.31 -0.28 -9.37
CA PRO A 35 22.26 0.36 -10.16
C PRO A 35 22.59 0.46 -11.65
N ALA A 36 23.86 0.70 -11.99
CA ALA A 36 24.29 0.79 -13.39
C ALA A 36 24.11 -0.53 -14.16
N SER A 37 24.20 -1.68 -13.47
CA SER A 37 23.94 -2.99 -14.08
C SER A 37 22.47 -3.20 -14.47
N LEU A 38 21.57 -2.41 -13.88
CA LEU A 38 20.14 -2.36 -14.19
C LEU A 38 19.79 -1.26 -15.22
N GLY A 39 20.78 -0.53 -15.72
CA GLY A 39 20.58 0.60 -16.62
C GLY A 39 20.15 1.88 -15.90
N TRP A 40 20.22 1.95 -14.57
CA TRP A 40 19.77 3.12 -13.80
C TRP A 40 20.81 4.24 -13.78
N CYS A 41 20.36 5.45 -14.04
CA CYS A 41 21.18 6.65 -14.14
C CYS A 41 21.47 7.29 -12.79
N PRO A 42 22.74 7.61 -12.48
CA PRO A 42 23.07 8.36 -11.27
C PRO A 42 22.32 9.68 -11.13
N ASN A 43 22.09 10.42 -12.23
CA ASN A 43 21.35 11.68 -12.19
C ASN A 43 19.86 11.46 -11.83
N ASN A 44 19.23 10.41 -12.36
CA ASN A 44 17.84 10.09 -12.06
C ASN A 44 17.68 9.58 -10.61
N ILE A 45 18.67 8.81 -10.12
CA ILE A 45 18.74 8.41 -8.71
C ILE A 45 18.86 9.65 -7.80
N ASN A 46 19.70 10.62 -8.13
CA ASN A 46 19.83 11.85 -7.35
C ASN A 46 18.52 12.66 -7.36
N THR A 47 17.88 12.79 -8.53
CA THR A 47 16.56 13.45 -8.63
C THR A 47 15.50 12.78 -7.73
N MET A 48 15.50 11.45 -7.67
CA MET A 48 14.62 10.70 -6.76
C MET A 48 14.98 10.95 -5.29
N TYR A 49 16.28 11.00 -4.94
CA TYR A 49 16.70 11.30 -3.56
C TYR A 49 16.34 12.71 -3.14
N ASP A 50 16.49 13.72 -4.03
CA ASP A 50 16.07 15.09 -3.77
C ASP A 50 14.56 15.18 -3.52
N PHE A 51 13.76 14.46 -4.32
CA PHE A 51 12.32 14.33 -4.11
C PHE A 51 12.00 13.68 -2.76
N LEU A 52 12.65 12.57 -2.43
CA LEU A 52 12.42 11.86 -1.17
C LEU A 52 12.77 12.73 0.05
N GLU A 53 13.83 13.54 -0.03
CA GLU A 53 14.20 14.48 1.03
C GLU A 53 13.16 15.59 1.18
N GLN A 54 12.66 16.16 0.07
CA GLN A 54 11.60 17.18 0.07
C GLN A 54 10.29 16.64 0.68
N GLU A 55 10.00 15.34 0.48
CA GLU A 55 8.84 14.65 1.06
C GLU A 55 9.12 14.06 2.47
N ASN A 56 10.08 14.63 3.21
CA ASN A 56 10.41 14.28 4.60
C ASN A 56 10.73 12.79 4.83
N THR A 57 11.34 12.12 3.85
CA THR A 57 11.81 10.74 4.01
C THR A 57 12.95 10.69 5.01
N LYS A 58 12.94 9.67 5.87
CA LYS A 58 14.01 9.37 6.83
C LYS A 58 14.89 8.22 6.36
N GLY A 59 14.29 7.17 5.82
CA GLY A 59 15.01 6.04 5.27
C GLY A 59 14.29 5.42 4.09
N PHE A 60 15.05 5.00 3.10
CA PHE A 60 14.56 4.46 1.85
C PHE A 60 15.42 3.30 1.37
N ILE A 61 14.77 2.21 0.94
CA ILE A 61 15.46 1.04 0.35
C ILE A 61 14.68 0.60 -0.89
N ILE A 62 15.42 0.26 -1.95
CA ILE A 62 14.92 -0.57 -3.04
C ILE A 62 15.72 -1.86 -3.08
N LEU A 63 15.00 -2.99 -2.99
CA LEU A 63 15.55 -4.29 -3.33
C LEU A 63 15.18 -4.65 -4.77
N LYS A 64 16.11 -5.28 -5.48
CA LYS A 64 15.85 -5.98 -6.74
C LYS A 64 16.26 -7.44 -6.56
N ASP A 65 15.29 -8.33 -6.72
CA ASP A 65 15.44 -9.79 -6.52
C ASP A 65 16.12 -10.14 -5.19
N GLY A 66 15.77 -9.38 -4.13
CA GLY A 66 16.24 -9.55 -2.77
C GLY A 66 17.54 -8.84 -2.42
N LYS A 67 18.31 -8.32 -3.39
CA LYS A 67 19.56 -7.56 -3.17
C LYS A 67 19.27 -6.06 -3.08
N ILE A 68 20.01 -5.35 -2.24
CA ILE A 68 19.90 -3.89 -2.14
C ILE A 68 20.45 -3.25 -3.40
N VAL A 69 19.64 -2.45 -4.08
CA VAL A 69 20.08 -1.59 -5.20
C VAL A 69 20.27 -0.16 -4.73
N LEU A 70 19.30 0.36 -4.00
CA LEU A 70 19.38 1.70 -3.41
C LEU A 70 19.09 1.61 -1.91
N GLU A 71 19.90 2.30 -1.14
CA GLU A 71 19.71 2.49 0.30
C GLU A 71 20.15 3.90 0.67
N LYS A 72 19.26 4.68 1.22
CA LYS A 72 19.49 6.09 1.58
C LYS A 72 18.84 6.44 2.91
N TYR A 73 19.58 7.15 3.72
CA TYR A 73 19.11 7.71 5.00
C TYR A 73 19.29 9.23 4.95
N PHE A 74 18.34 9.96 5.52
CA PHE A 74 18.27 11.41 5.46
C PHE A 74 18.42 12.03 6.85
N GLY A 75 19.04 13.20 6.91
CA GLY A 75 19.29 13.91 8.17
C GLY A 75 20.17 13.08 9.13
N THR A 76 19.67 12.88 10.34
CA THR A 76 20.35 12.08 11.39
C THR A 76 19.90 10.61 11.43
N PHE A 77 19.01 10.19 10.53
CA PHE A 77 18.52 8.83 10.48
C PHE A 77 19.60 7.87 9.96
N THR A 78 19.65 6.65 10.48
CA THR A 78 20.64 5.63 10.13
C THR A 78 19.97 4.28 9.93
N ASP A 79 20.73 3.28 9.49
CA ASP A 79 20.26 1.89 9.36
C ASP A 79 19.89 1.23 10.71
N GLN A 80 20.32 1.82 11.83
CA GLN A 80 19.98 1.38 13.18
C GLN A 80 18.79 2.13 13.79
N SER A 81 18.37 3.25 13.17
CA SER A 81 17.27 4.05 13.69
C SER A 81 15.95 3.27 13.65
N LEU A 82 15.22 3.29 14.76
CA LEU A 82 13.89 2.69 14.85
C LEU A 82 12.83 3.73 14.48
N TRP A 83 11.83 3.27 13.74
CA TRP A 83 10.70 4.09 13.34
C TRP A 83 9.40 3.30 13.35
N TYR A 84 8.28 3.97 13.54
CA TYR A 84 6.97 3.33 13.55
C TYR A 84 6.49 2.99 12.12
N TRP A 85 5.71 1.91 12.01
CA TRP A 85 5.13 1.47 10.73
C TRP A 85 3.76 2.05 10.45
N ALA A 86 3.12 2.65 11.46
CA ALA A 86 1.70 3.02 11.41
C ALA A 86 0.86 1.88 10.83
N SER A 87 -0.08 2.17 9.93
CA SER A 87 -0.94 1.15 9.32
C SER A 87 -0.23 0.15 8.42
N ALA A 88 1.02 0.39 8.00
CA ALA A 88 1.80 -0.66 7.31
C ALA A 88 2.00 -1.88 8.22
N GLY A 89 2.01 -1.73 9.54
CA GLY A 89 2.05 -2.83 10.51
C GLY A 89 0.86 -3.78 10.45
N LYS A 90 -0.30 -3.34 9.92
CA LYS A 90 -1.48 -4.20 9.70
C LYS A 90 -1.14 -5.45 8.88
N THR A 91 -0.20 -5.33 7.96
CA THR A 91 0.25 -6.44 7.12
C THR A 91 0.96 -7.54 7.91
N ILE A 92 1.68 -7.17 8.99
CA ILE A 92 2.26 -8.16 9.92
C ILE A 92 1.14 -8.88 10.67
N THR A 93 0.12 -8.16 11.17
CA THR A 93 -1.04 -8.77 11.83
C THR A 93 -1.72 -9.79 10.90
N SER A 94 -1.90 -9.45 9.63
CA SER A 94 -2.46 -10.36 8.63
C SER A 94 -1.63 -11.64 8.49
N PHE A 95 -0.31 -11.52 8.40
CA PHE A 95 0.61 -12.67 8.36
C PHE A 95 0.49 -13.54 9.62
N LEU A 96 0.43 -12.94 10.81
CA LEU A 96 0.33 -13.65 12.08
C LEU A 96 -1.00 -14.39 12.23
N VAL A 97 -2.12 -13.80 11.78
CA VAL A 97 -3.42 -14.46 11.73
C VAL A 97 -3.36 -15.69 10.83
N GLY A 98 -2.76 -15.58 9.65
CA GLY A 98 -2.57 -16.70 8.76
C GLY A 98 -1.72 -17.81 9.38
N LYS A 99 -0.70 -17.42 10.13
CA LYS A 99 0.16 -18.40 10.84
C LYS A 99 -0.60 -19.12 11.95
N ALA A 100 -1.40 -18.40 12.72
CA ALA A 100 -2.23 -19.00 13.78
C ALA A 100 -3.32 -19.93 13.18
N GLN A 101 -3.86 -19.59 12.02
CA GLN A 101 -4.78 -20.47 11.29
C GLN A 101 -4.09 -21.74 10.79
N GLU A 102 -2.89 -21.66 10.22
CA GLU A 102 -2.10 -22.79 9.78
C GLU A 102 -1.81 -23.75 10.96
N GLU A 103 -1.57 -23.20 12.14
CA GLU A 103 -1.33 -23.94 13.38
C GLU A 103 -2.63 -24.49 14.02
N ASN A 104 -3.79 -24.27 13.39
CA ASN A 104 -5.12 -24.65 13.89
C ASN A 104 -5.48 -24.01 15.26
N LEU A 105 -4.88 -22.88 15.60
CA LEU A 105 -5.15 -22.14 16.84
C LEU A 105 -6.36 -21.20 16.67
N LEU A 106 -6.62 -20.77 15.44
CA LEU A 106 -7.82 -20.01 15.08
C LEU A 106 -8.34 -20.40 13.69
N SER A 107 -9.57 -19.98 13.40
CA SER A 107 -10.11 -19.96 12.04
C SER A 107 -10.63 -18.55 11.74
N ILE A 108 -10.25 -18.00 10.60
CA ILE A 108 -10.76 -16.68 10.18
C ILE A 108 -12.26 -16.66 9.93
N ASN A 109 -12.88 -17.83 9.72
CA ASN A 109 -14.32 -17.97 9.53
C ASN A 109 -15.09 -18.05 10.86
N ASN A 110 -14.41 -18.21 11.99
CA ASN A 110 -15.05 -18.17 13.29
C ASN A 110 -15.48 -16.73 13.63
N LYS A 111 -16.58 -16.64 14.39
CA LYS A 111 -17.01 -15.36 14.95
C LYS A 111 -15.91 -14.82 15.89
N THR A 112 -15.69 -13.53 15.85
CA THR A 112 -14.67 -12.83 16.67
C THR A 112 -14.88 -13.08 18.16
N SER A 113 -16.15 -13.14 18.61
CA SER A 113 -16.50 -13.45 20.00
C SER A 113 -16.03 -14.83 20.48
N THR A 114 -15.67 -15.76 19.59
CA THR A 114 -15.02 -17.02 19.97
C THR A 114 -13.70 -16.76 20.72
N TYR A 115 -13.02 -15.70 20.38
CA TYR A 115 -11.70 -15.36 20.93
C TYR A 115 -11.76 -14.21 21.91
N LEU A 116 -12.59 -13.19 21.69
CA LEU A 116 -12.70 -12.02 22.57
C LEU A 116 -13.76 -12.18 23.69
N GLY A 117 -14.61 -13.20 23.60
CA GLY A 117 -15.80 -13.29 24.45
C GLY A 117 -16.97 -12.48 23.87
N GLU A 118 -18.18 -12.70 24.43
CA GLU A 118 -19.37 -11.94 24.08
C GLU A 118 -19.35 -10.56 24.73
N GLY A 119 -19.95 -9.56 24.07
CA GLY A 119 -20.01 -8.18 24.56
C GLY A 119 -18.75 -7.36 24.24
N TRP A 120 -17.95 -7.79 23.27
CA TRP A 120 -16.81 -7.01 22.80
C TRP A 120 -17.23 -5.80 21.96
N THR A 121 -18.51 -5.73 21.53
CA THR A 121 -19.11 -4.60 20.81
C THR A 121 -20.31 -4.03 21.57
N ASN A 122 -20.82 -2.88 21.13
CA ASN A 122 -22.11 -2.30 21.55
C ASN A 122 -23.28 -2.75 20.65
N CYS A 123 -23.07 -3.82 19.90
CA CYS A 123 -24.10 -4.42 19.04
C CYS A 123 -25.00 -5.37 19.85
N THR A 124 -26.17 -5.72 19.28
CA THR A 124 -26.89 -6.90 19.80
C THR A 124 -26.03 -8.16 19.61
N LEU A 125 -26.21 -9.17 20.47
CA LEU A 125 -25.48 -10.42 20.40
C LEU A 125 -25.61 -11.10 19.01
N ALA A 126 -26.78 -10.98 18.37
CA ALA A 126 -26.99 -11.50 17.03
C ALA A 126 -26.12 -10.80 15.95
N GLN A 127 -26.00 -9.48 16.03
CA GLN A 127 -25.15 -8.69 15.13
C GLN A 127 -23.66 -8.96 15.40
N GLU A 128 -23.25 -8.96 16.67
CA GLU A 128 -21.87 -9.26 17.07
C GLU A 128 -21.43 -10.66 16.59
N ASN A 129 -22.27 -11.67 16.76
CA ASN A 129 -21.98 -13.04 16.36
C ASN A 129 -21.88 -13.24 14.84
N ASN A 130 -22.29 -12.28 14.03
CA ASN A 130 -22.07 -12.30 12.58
C ASN A 130 -20.73 -11.73 12.16
N ILE A 131 -19.99 -11.08 13.08
CA ILE A 131 -18.67 -10.53 12.78
C ILE A 131 -17.62 -11.62 12.98
N THR A 132 -16.98 -12.02 11.89
CA THR A 132 -15.90 -13.00 11.89
C THR A 132 -14.52 -12.33 11.92
N VAL A 133 -13.47 -13.06 12.28
CA VAL A 133 -12.08 -12.62 12.14
C VAL A 133 -11.78 -12.21 10.70
N ARG A 134 -12.35 -12.91 9.71
CA ARG A 134 -12.24 -12.53 8.28
C ARG A 134 -12.82 -11.14 8.00
N ASN A 135 -13.93 -10.77 8.61
CA ASN A 135 -14.51 -9.43 8.43
C ASN A 135 -13.60 -8.33 8.97
N GLN A 136 -12.85 -8.58 10.04
CA GLN A 136 -11.82 -7.65 10.54
C GLN A 136 -10.64 -7.54 9.57
N LEU A 137 -10.14 -8.67 9.03
CA LEU A 137 -9.06 -8.69 8.05
C LEU A 137 -9.42 -7.99 6.74
N THR A 138 -10.69 -8.04 6.33
CA THR A 138 -11.17 -7.48 5.07
C THR A 138 -11.77 -6.09 5.20
N MET A 139 -11.75 -5.51 6.41
CA MET A 139 -12.36 -4.20 6.71
C MET A 139 -13.87 -4.15 6.41
N THR A 140 -14.57 -5.26 6.69
CA THR A 140 -16.02 -5.40 6.44
C THR A 140 -16.79 -5.81 7.68
N SER A 141 -16.38 -5.36 8.87
CA SER A 141 -17.05 -5.68 10.14
C SER A 141 -18.49 -5.16 10.21
N GLY A 142 -18.80 -4.09 9.47
CA GLY A 142 -20.10 -3.41 9.53
C GLY A 142 -20.23 -2.46 10.73
N LEU A 143 -19.20 -2.32 11.56
CA LEU A 143 -19.17 -1.38 12.66
C LEU A 143 -19.03 0.06 12.17
N ASN A 144 -19.52 1.00 12.95
CA ASN A 144 -19.59 2.43 12.64
C ASN A 144 -18.19 3.08 12.74
N ASP A 145 -17.55 3.32 11.59
CA ASP A 145 -16.28 4.04 11.47
C ASP A 145 -16.43 5.56 11.58
N GLY A 146 -17.65 6.08 11.62
CA GLY A 146 -17.98 7.50 11.81
C GLY A 146 -18.10 7.94 13.26
N VAL A 147 -17.72 7.11 14.23
CA VAL A 147 -17.65 7.50 15.65
C VAL A 147 -16.57 8.57 15.86
N ALA A 148 -16.64 9.29 16.99
CA ALA A 148 -15.74 10.41 17.28
C ALA A 148 -14.24 10.02 17.23
N ASP A 149 -13.92 8.78 17.64
CA ASP A 149 -12.58 8.20 17.55
C ASP A 149 -12.69 6.78 16.97
N ASN A 150 -12.34 6.59 15.71
CA ASN A 150 -12.40 5.30 15.05
C ASN A 150 -11.26 4.34 15.45
N HIS A 151 -10.38 4.76 16.35
CA HIS A 151 -9.36 3.92 16.98
C HIS A 151 -9.84 3.34 18.33
N CYS A 152 -10.89 3.91 18.92
CA CYS A 152 -11.40 3.50 20.22
C CYS A 152 -11.88 2.05 20.24
N THR A 153 -11.15 1.17 20.95
CA THR A 153 -11.43 -0.26 21.08
C THR A 153 -12.37 -0.62 22.23
N ALA A 154 -12.82 0.37 23.02
CA ALA A 154 -13.84 0.14 24.04
C ALA A 154 -15.15 -0.29 23.37
N ASN A 155 -15.87 -1.24 23.96
CA ASN A 155 -17.12 -1.77 23.40
C ASN A 155 -18.14 -0.68 23.08
N THR A 156 -18.20 0.38 23.89
CA THR A 156 -19.10 1.53 23.68
C THR A 156 -18.83 2.32 22.40
N CYS A 157 -17.65 2.22 21.83
CA CYS A 157 -17.27 2.84 20.55
C CYS A 157 -17.57 1.93 19.34
N LEU A 158 -17.80 0.64 19.57
CA LEU A 158 -17.97 -0.38 18.52
C LEU A 158 -19.45 -0.59 18.21
N GLU A 159 -20.05 0.44 17.61
CA GLU A 159 -21.48 0.52 17.31
C GLU A 159 -21.82 -0.19 16.00
N TYR A 160 -23.05 -0.73 15.93
CA TYR A 160 -23.59 -1.28 14.67
C TYR A 160 -23.92 -0.16 13.69
N LEU A 161 -23.51 -0.33 12.43
CA LEU A 161 -23.93 0.53 11.32
C LEU A 161 -24.55 -0.26 10.16
N ALA A 162 -23.98 -1.42 9.82
CA ALA A 162 -24.41 -2.26 8.72
C ALA A 162 -24.14 -3.74 9.04
N ASP A 163 -24.76 -4.65 8.30
CA ASP A 163 -24.44 -6.06 8.42
C ASP A 163 -22.98 -6.33 8.00
N SER A 164 -22.32 -7.25 8.67
CA SER A 164 -20.97 -7.67 8.31
C SER A 164 -20.94 -8.15 6.85
N ALA A 165 -19.82 -7.89 6.15
CA ALA A 165 -19.58 -8.16 4.74
C ALA A 165 -20.42 -7.31 3.73
N THR A 166 -21.25 -6.38 4.18
CA THR A 166 -22.08 -5.54 3.27
C THR A 166 -21.52 -4.14 3.03
N ARG A 167 -20.55 -3.71 3.85
CA ARG A 167 -19.90 -2.39 3.77
C ARG A 167 -18.41 -2.52 4.01
N TRP A 168 -17.60 -1.90 3.16
CA TRP A 168 -16.17 -1.74 3.40
C TRP A 168 -15.93 -0.40 4.10
N ALA A 169 -15.17 -0.43 5.19
CA ALA A 169 -14.74 0.79 5.90
C ALA A 169 -13.38 0.58 6.54
N TYR A 170 -12.45 1.49 6.28
CA TYR A 170 -11.12 1.48 6.91
C TYR A 170 -11.25 1.88 8.39
N HIS A 171 -11.64 0.92 9.22
CA HIS A 171 -11.95 1.11 10.63
C HIS A 171 -10.82 0.54 11.50
N ASN A 172 -10.11 1.40 12.23
CA ASN A 172 -8.92 1.00 12.98
C ASN A 172 -9.25 0.13 14.20
N ALA A 173 -10.30 0.44 14.95
CA ALA A 173 -10.63 -0.28 16.17
C ALA A 173 -10.86 -1.79 15.97
N PRO A 174 -11.71 -2.28 15.02
CA PRO A 174 -11.88 -3.71 14.80
C PRO A 174 -10.57 -4.39 14.37
N TYR A 175 -9.73 -3.69 13.59
CA TYR A 175 -8.41 -4.19 13.23
C TYR A 175 -7.53 -4.38 14.46
N THR A 176 -7.45 -3.37 15.32
CA THR A 176 -6.60 -3.41 16.52
C THR A 176 -6.97 -4.57 17.45
N LEU A 177 -8.25 -4.90 17.54
CA LEU A 177 -8.75 -6.04 18.32
C LEU A 177 -8.30 -7.43 17.79
N LEU A 178 -7.76 -7.52 16.57
CA LEU A 178 -7.10 -8.75 16.09
C LEU A 178 -5.89 -9.14 16.93
N GLU A 179 -5.26 -8.19 17.64
CA GLU A 179 -4.23 -8.50 18.62
C GLU A 179 -4.79 -9.40 19.73
N GLY A 180 -5.90 -8.98 20.36
CA GLY A 180 -6.56 -9.79 21.40
C GLY A 180 -7.04 -11.14 20.85
N VAL A 181 -7.52 -11.20 19.61
CA VAL A 181 -7.86 -12.47 18.94
C VAL A 181 -6.63 -13.38 18.86
N LEU A 182 -5.49 -12.85 18.43
CA LEU A 182 -4.23 -13.60 18.34
C LEU A 182 -3.73 -14.04 19.72
N GLU A 183 -3.72 -13.16 20.71
CA GLU A 183 -3.22 -13.48 22.06
C GLU A 183 -4.08 -14.54 22.73
N ASN A 184 -5.40 -14.44 22.64
CA ASN A 184 -6.31 -15.43 23.20
C ASN A 184 -6.26 -16.77 22.45
N ALA A 185 -6.11 -16.76 21.14
CA ALA A 185 -6.00 -17.98 20.33
C ALA A 185 -4.67 -18.71 20.55
N THR A 186 -3.57 -17.97 20.69
CA THR A 186 -2.23 -18.54 20.79
C THR A 186 -1.73 -18.76 22.21
N GLY A 187 -2.35 -18.09 23.18
CA GLY A 187 -1.87 -18.05 24.58
C GLY A 187 -0.55 -17.28 24.76
N GLN A 188 -0.16 -16.47 23.78
CA GLN A 188 1.09 -15.71 23.78
C GLN A 188 0.82 -14.22 23.54
N THR A 189 1.66 -13.34 24.10
CA THR A 189 1.63 -11.93 23.73
C THR A 189 1.97 -11.76 22.25
N ILE A 190 1.42 -10.72 21.61
CA ILE A 190 1.69 -10.42 20.20
C ILE A 190 3.21 -10.31 19.91
N ASN A 191 3.99 -9.74 20.84
CA ASN A 191 5.43 -9.65 20.72
C ASN A 191 6.12 -11.02 20.72
N ASN A 192 5.72 -11.94 21.61
CA ASN A 192 6.29 -13.29 21.67
C ASN A 192 5.92 -14.10 20.42
N TYR A 193 4.67 -14.00 19.99
CA TYR A 193 4.21 -14.69 18.78
C TYR A 193 4.93 -14.15 17.53
N THR A 194 5.05 -12.83 17.38
CA THR A 194 5.82 -12.19 16.31
C THR A 194 7.30 -12.62 16.36
N GLN A 195 7.90 -12.69 17.56
CA GLN A 195 9.28 -13.14 17.72
C GLN A 195 9.48 -14.53 17.16
N SER A 196 8.64 -15.47 17.55
CA SER A 196 8.79 -16.89 17.18
C SER A 196 8.42 -17.18 15.73
N LYS A 197 7.36 -16.54 15.20
CA LYS A 197 6.78 -16.89 13.89
C LYS A 197 7.31 -16.05 12.73
N LEU A 198 7.82 -14.86 13.00
CA LEU A 198 8.27 -13.93 11.96
C LEU A 198 9.73 -13.52 12.15
N LYS A 199 10.08 -12.98 13.33
CA LYS A 199 11.40 -12.37 13.52
C LYS A 199 12.53 -13.40 13.53
N THR A 200 12.37 -14.48 14.27
CA THR A 200 13.40 -15.55 14.34
C THR A 200 13.69 -16.16 12.97
N PRO A 201 12.70 -16.58 12.17
CA PRO A 201 12.99 -17.23 10.88
C PRO A 201 13.47 -16.27 9.78
N THR A 202 13.25 -14.96 9.92
CA THR A 202 13.62 -13.96 8.89
C THR A 202 14.81 -13.09 9.29
N GLY A 203 15.22 -13.10 10.57
CA GLY A 203 16.21 -12.17 11.10
C GLY A 203 15.72 -10.72 11.23
N MET A 204 14.39 -10.50 11.21
CA MET A 204 13.80 -9.18 11.50
C MET A 204 14.05 -8.79 12.95
N THR A 205 14.12 -7.47 13.18
CA THR A 205 14.09 -6.85 14.50
C THR A 205 12.86 -5.96 14.62
N GLY A 206 12.52 -5.56 15.83
CA GLY A 206 11.38 -4.68 16.06
C GLY A 206 10.48 -5.19 17.18
N LEU A 207 9.49 -4.38 17.52
CA LEU A 207 8.52 -4.70 18.57
C LEU A 207 7.20 -3.96 18.37
N TRP A 208 6.14 -4.53 18.91
CA TRP A 208 4.85 -3.88 19.06
C TRP A 208 4.84 -3.04 20.33
N THR A 209 4.28 -1.85 20.24
CA THR A 209 4.08 -0.93 21.36
C THR A 209 2.68 -0.37 21.29
N THR A 210 1.96 -0.39 22.41
CA THR A 210 0.63 0.24 22.51
C THR A 210 0.80 1.76 22.66
N ILE A 211 0.14 2.50 21.79
CA ILE A 211 0.03 3.97 21.82
C ILE A 211 -1.46 4.29 21.79
N ASP A 212 -1.98 4.84 22.87
CA ASP A 212 -3.42 5.03 23.09
C ASP A 212 -4.19 3.72 22.85
N TYR A 213 -5.04 3.65 21.85
CA TYR A 213 -5.76 2.43 21.46
C TYR A 213 -4.98 1.56 20.46
N ASP A 214 -3.99 2.12 19.75
CA ASP A 214 -3.34 1.44 18.65
C ASP A 214 -2.17 0.55 19.12
N ASN A 215 -2.03 -0.59 18.49
CA ASN A 215 -0.83 -1.41 18.57
C ASN A 215 0.06 -1.13 17.35
N VAL A 216 1.19 -0.47 17.59
CA VAL A 216 2.08 0.06 16.55
C VAL A 216 3.39 -0.72 16.52
N TYR A 217 3.76 -1.23 15.35
CA TYR A 217 5.04 -1.90 15.15
C TYR A 217 6.17 -0.91 14.88
N PHE A 218 7.29 -1.08 15.55
CA PHE A 218 8.52 -0.31 15.38
C PHE A 218 9.65 -1.21 14.91
N SER A 219 10.40 -0.78 13.90
CA SER A 219 11.64 -1.43 13.47
C SER A 219 12.55 -0.45 12.74
N ASN A 220 13.75 -0.92 12.34
CA ASN A 220 14.55 -0.20 11.37
C ASN A 220 14.09 -0.50 9.92
N VAL A 221 14.60 0.29 8.96
CA VAL A 221 14.22 0.20 7.53
C VAL A 221 14.56 -1.18 6.94
N ARG A 222 15.74 -1.74 7.31
CA ARG A 222 16.17 -3.06 6.82
C ARG A 222 15.29 -4.20 7.32
N SER A 223 14.71 -4.08 8.52
CA SER A 223 13.72 -5.05 9.00
C SER A 223 12.42 -4.99 8.19
N MET A 224 11.96 -3.79 7.82
CA MET A 224 10.82 -3.64 6.92
C MET A 224 11.11 -4.23 5.54
N ALA A 225 12.35 -4.07 5.04
CA ALA A 225 12.79 -4.67 3.79
C ALA A 225 12.81 -6.21 3.84
N ARG A 226 13.19 -6.81 4.98
CA ARG A 226 13.10 -8.27 5.18
C ARG A 226 11.65 -8.75 5.10
N PHE A 227 10.71 -8.01 5.68
CA PHE A 227 9.29 -8.35 5.58
C PHE A 227 8.80 -8.25 4.13
N GLY A 228 9.13 -7.18 3.42
CA GLY A 228 8.82 -7.06 2.00
C GLY A 228 9.41 -8.21 1.17
N LEU A 229 10.63 -8.62 1.47
CA LEU A 229 11.30 -9.75 0.82
C LEU A 229 10.62 -11.10 1.11
N LEU A 230 10.15 -11.32 2.35
CA LEU A 230 9.35 -12.50 2.70
C LEU A 230 8.07 -12.57 1.85
N ILE A 231 7.40 -11.43 1.69
CA ILE A 231 6.18 -11.36 0.87
C ILE A 231 6.52 -11.56 -0.60
N GLN A 232 7.60 -10.98 -1.12
CA GLN A 232 8.06 -11.24 -2.48
C GLN A 232 8.42 -12.71 -2.72
N GLY A 233 8.91 -13.41 -1.70
CA GLY A 233 9.18 -14.84 -1.69
C GLY A 233 7.92 -15.71 -1.50
N ASN A 234 6.72 -15.20 -1.74
CA ASN A 234 5.46 -15.93 -1.56
C ASN A 234 5.27 -16.50 -0.16
N GLY A 235 5.71 -15.76 0.85
CA GLY A 235 5.66 -16.20 2.25
C GLY A 235 6.69 -17.26 2.62
N ALA A 236 7.68 -17.48 1.76
CA ALA A 236 8.82 -18.33 2.05
C ALA A 236 10.09 -17.51 2.33
N TRP A 237 10.96 -18.00 3.20
CA TRP A 237 12.26 -17.45 3.48
C TRP A 237 13.35 -18.48 3.24
N ASN A 238 14.18 -18.24 2.23
CA ASN A 238 15.29 -19.12 1.86
C ASN A 238 14.87 -20.61 1.75
N GLY A 239 13.79 -20.88 1.03
CA GLY A 239 13.23 -22.22 0.79
C GLY A 239 12.33 -22.76 1.92
N ASN A 240 12.23 -22.08 3.06
CA ASN A 240 11.35 -22.46 4.15
C ASN A 240 10.01 -21.71 4.05
N GLN A 241 8.91 -22.42 3.82
CA GLN A 241 7.57 -21.82 3.80
C GLN A 241 7.19 -21.43 5.24
N LEU A 242 6.95 -20.13 5.46
CA LEU A 242 6.61 -19.58 6.77
C LEU A 242 5.11 -19.39 6.97
N ILE A 243 4.31 -19.34 5.91
CA ILE A 243 2.86 -19.20 5.95
C ILE A 243 2.24 -20.12 4.89
N ASN A 244 1.09 -20.71 5.17
CA ASN A 244 0.36 -21.56 4.24
C ASN A 244 0.12 -20.86 2.90
N ALA A 245 0.45 -21.51 1.79
CA ALA A 245 0.38 -20.93 0.45
C ALA A 245 -1.05 -20.51 0.04
N ALA A 246 -2.09 -21.25 0.45
CA ALA A 246 -3.48 -20.90 0.15
C ALA A 246 -3.88 -19.62 0.90
N TYR A 247 -3.57 -19.53 2.20
CA TYR A 247 -3.84 -18.31 2.97
C TYR A 247 -3.03 -17.12 2.42
N TYR A 248 -1.76 -17.33 2.08
CA TYR A 248 -0.94 -16.28 1.46
C TYR A 248 -1.60 -15.76 0.19
N ASN A 249 -2.07 -16.64 -0.68
CA ASN A 249 -2.76 -16.25 -1.90
C ASN A 249 -4.04 -15.44 -1.61
N ASP A 250 -4.86 -15.88 -0.65
CA ASP A 250 -6.06 -15.13 -0.24
C ASP A 250 -5.71 -13.76 0.36
N MET A 251 -4.61 -13.68 1.11
CA MET A 251 -4.14 -12.48 1.78
C MET A 251 -3.79 -11.35 0.79
N ILE A 252 -3.16 -11.68 -0.33
CA ILE A 252 -2.68 -10.73 -1.34
C ILE A 252 -3.58 -10.64 -2.59
N ASN A 253 -4.78 -11.16 -2.55
CA ASN A 253 -5.77 -11.02 -3.60
C ASN A 253 -7.04 -10.31 -3.09
N THR A 254 -7.86 -9.85 -4.03
CA THR A 254 -9.14 -9.20 -3.71
C THR A 254 -9.97 -10.06 -2.77
N SER A 255 -10.30 -9.54 -1.61
CA SER A 255 -10.94 -10.31 -0.52
C SER A 255 -12.46 -10.19 -0.49
N GLN A 256 -13.03 -9.22 -1.18
CA GLN A 256 -14.46 -8.90 -1.22
C GLN A 256 -14.78 -7.99 -2.44
N ASP A 257 -16.06 -7.83 -2.78
CA ASP A 257 -16.49 -7.20 -4.04
C ASP A 257 -16.71 -5.69 -3.95
N ILE A 258 -16.57 -5.07 -2.78
CA ILE A 258 -16.88 -3.65 -2.56
C ILE A 258 -15.68 -2.77 -2.89
N ASN A 259 -14.52 -3.09 -2.31
CA ASN A 259 -13.23 -2.46 -2.58
C ASN A 259 -12.27 -3.50 -3.17
N LYS A 260 -12.20 -3.59 -4.49
CA LYS A 260 -11.37 -4.60 -5.16
C LYS A 260 -9.88 -4.46 -4.85
N SER A 261 -9.42 -3.28 -4.45
CA SER A 261 -8.03 -2.97 -4.11
C SER A 261 -7.65 -3.32 -2.67
N TYR A 262 -8.38 -4.24 -2.01
CA TYR A 262 -8.09 -4.63 -0.62
C TYR A 262 -8.14 -6.15 -0.42
N GLY A 263 -7.02 -6.69 0.08
CA GLY A 263 -6.87 -8.08 0.52
C GLY A 263 -7.13 -8.24 2.02
N TYR A 264 -6.37 -9.12 2.68
CA TYR A 264 -6.38 -9.22 4.14
C TYR A 264 -5.37 -8.21 4.70
N LEU A 265 -5.84 -6.98 4.95
CA LEU A 265 -5.04 -5.84 5.44
C LEU A 265 -3.91 -5.39 4.48
N TRP A 266 -3.98 -5.78 3.22
CA TRP A 266 -3.08 -5.38 2.16
C TRP A 266 -3.78 -4.52 1.11
N TRP A 267 -3.12 -3.48 0.64
CA TRP A 267 -3.53 -2.70 -0.52
C TRP A 267 -3.05 -3.38 -1.81
N LEU A 268 -3.94 -3.46 -2.79
CA LEU A 268 -3.72 -4.17 -4.06
C LEU A 268 -3.88 -3.19 -5.21
N ASN A 269 -2.81 -2.99 -6.01
CA ASN A 269 -2.87 -2.14 -7.19
C ASN A 269 -3.46 -2.87 -8.41
N GLY A 270 -3.66 -2.15 -9.52
CA GLY A 270 -4.13 -2.71 -10.79
C GLY A 270 -5.53 -3.30 -10.77
N LYS A 271 -6.35 -2.97 -9.78
CA LYS A 271 -7.73 -3.46 -9.67
C LYS A 271 -8.70 -2.50 -10.35
N GLN A 272 -9.93 -2.96 -10.59
CA GLN A 272 -10.97 -2.20 -11.29
C GLN A 272 -11.46 -0.97 -10.51
N ASN A 273 -11.37 -1.01 -9.19
CA ASN A 273 -11.77 0.09 -8.31
C ASN A 273 -10.99 0.06 -6.99
N PHE A 274 -11.02 1.19 -6.30
CA PHE A 274 -10.53 1.32 -4.93
C PHE A 274 -11.43 2.26 -4.12
N MET A 275 -11.35 2.13 -2.80
CA MET A 275 -11.92 3.07 -1.84
C MET A 275 -10.81 3.59 -0.94
N VAL A 276 -11.02 4.74 -0.32
CA VAL A 276 -10.04 5.36 0.58
C VAL A 276 -10.61 5.44 2.00
N PRO A 277 -9.76 5.55 3.04
CA PRO A 277 -10.22 5.78 4.41
C PRO A 277 -11.20 6.95 4.50
N THR A 278 -12.14 6.87 5.44
CA THR A 278 -13.17 7.88 5.72
C THR A 278 -14.15 8.19 4.58
N SER A 279 -14.13 7.42 3.48
CA SER A 279 -14.98 7.64 2.31
C SER A 279 -15.71 6.35 1.89
N GLN A 280 -16.96 6.50 1.47
CA GLN A 280 -17.73 5.42 0.84
C GLN A 280 -17.75 5.55 -0.70
N ILE A 281 -17.00 6.48 -1.27
CA ILE A 281 -16.90 6.66 -2.72
C ILE A 281 -16.01 5.55 -3.28
N VAL A 282 -16.53 4.89 -4.31
CA VAL A 282 -15.79 3.91 -5.09
C VAL A 282 -15.15 4.61 -6.29
N PHE A 283 -13.84 4.69 -6.30
CA PHE A 283 -13.07 5.29 -7.38
C PHE A 283 -12.72 4.23 -8.43
N PRO A 284 -12.87 4.52 -9.73
CA PRO A 284 -12.49 3.57 -10.78
C PRO A 284 -10.96 3.50 -10.96
N GLY A 285 -10.47 2.33 -11.31
CA GLY A 285 -9.05 2.10 -11.67
C GLY A 285 -8.14 1.88 -10.46
N SER A 286 -6.85 2.06 -10.69
CA SER A 286 -5.77 1.84 -9.73
C SER A 286 -5.58 3.05 -8.82
N TYR A 287 -5.30 2.82 -7.52
CA TYR A 287 -4.95 3.90 -6.59
C TYR A 287 -3.55 4.48 -6.82
N ALA A 288 -2.67 3.74 -7.48
CA ALA A 288 -1.33 4.15 -7.87
C ALA A 288 -1.09 3.77 -9.35
N PRO A 289 -1.58 4.58 -10.31
CA PRO A 289 -1.57 4.24 -11.74
C PRO A 289 -0.17 4.12 -12.35
N ASP A 290 0.85 4.78 -11.77
CA ASP A 290 2.24 4.68 -12.23
C ASP A 290 2.99 3.51 -11.57
N ALA A 291 2.43 2.88 -10.55
CA ALA A 291 2.96 1.67 -9.96
C ALA A 291 2.58 0.43 -10.81
N PRO A 292 3.38 -0.65 -10.76
CA PRO A 292 3.03 -1.91 -11.41
C PRO A 292 1.65 -2.42 -11.02
N ALA A 293 0.92 -2.99 -11.99
CA ALA A 293 -0.45 -3.46 -11.75
C ALA A 293 -0.53 -4.62 -10.73
N ASP A 294 0.55 -5.37 -10.56
CA ASP A 294 0.67 -6.45 -9.57
C ASP A 294 1.21 -5.99 -8.21
N MET A 295 1.39 -4.69 -8.03
CA MET A 295 1.89 -4.16 -6.76
C MET A 295 0.95 -4.47 -5.61
N ILE A 296 1.51 -5.02 -4.54
CA ILE A 296 0.88 -5.21 -3.23
C ILE A 296 1.60 -4.34 -2.21
N ALA A 297 0.86 -3.71 -1.30
CA ALA A 297 1.48 -2.75 -0.41
C ALA A 297 0.85 -2.70 0.99
N GLY A 298 1.72 -2.55 2.00
CA GLY A 298 1.35 -2.01 3.30
C GLY A 298 1.60 -0.51 3.28
N LEU A 299 0.54 0.28 3.41
CA LEU A 299 0.59 1.74 3.38
C LEU A 299 0.17 2.30 4.72
N GLY A 300 1.02 3.09 5.34
CA GLY A 300 0.79 3.70 6.64
C GLY A 300 0.81 5.21 6.61
N LYS A 301 0.13 5.82 7.59
CA LYS A 301 0.12 7.26 7.83
C LYS A 301 1.56 7.82 7.79
N ASN A 302 1.70 9.03 7.32
CA ASN A 302 2.98 9.71 7.15
C ASN A 302 3.93 9.03 6.14
N GLY A 303 3.41 8.14 5.28
CA GLY A 303 4.18 7.50 4.22
C GLY A 303 5.10 6.37 4.67
N GLN A 304 4.67 5.60 5.67
CA GLN A 304 5.36 4.35 6.00
C GLN A 304 4.96 3.29 4.97
N PHE A 305 5.86 2.92 4.07
CA PHE A 305 5.53 2.03 2.95
C PHE A 305 6.39 0.77 2.93
N VAL A 306 5.74 -0.36 2.76
CA VAL A 306 6.30 -1.59 2.24
C VAL A 306 5.51 -1.94 0.98
N SER A 307 6.14 -1.82 -0.18
CA SER A 307 5.53 -2.00 -1.49
C SER A 307 6.31 -3.02 -2.29
N ILE A 308 5.63 -4.01 -2.83
CA ILE A 308 6.22 -5.16 -3.51
C ILE A 308 5.61 -5.27 -4.90
N SER A 309 6.45 -5.35 -5.94
CA SER A 309 6.05 -5.71 -7.30
C SER A 309 6.67 -7.06 -7.66
N PRO A 310 5.90 -8.15 -7.58
CA PRO A 310 6.40 -9.49 -7.88
C PRO A 310 6.94 -9.63 -9.29
N SER A 311 6.26 -9.09 -10.31
CA SER A 311 6.69 -9.19 -11.71
C SER A 311 8.02 -8.50 -11.99
N ASN A 312 8.31 -7.40 -11.28
CA ASN A 312 9.52 -6.62 -11.45
C ASN A 312 10.65 -7.03 -10.47
N GLY A 313 10.37 -7.93 -9.54
CA GLY A 313 11.32 -8.30 -8.50
C GLY A 313 11.71 -7.15 -7.57
N ILE A 314 10.86 -6.12 -7.42
CA ILE A 314 11.16 -4.92 -6.65
C ILE A 314 10.42 -4.94 -5.31
N VAL A 315 11.17 -4.65 -4.25
CA VAL A 315 10.63 -4.26 -2.94
C VAL A 315 11.06 -2.82 -2.66
N MET A 316 10.10 -1.92 -2.49
CA MET A 316 10.34 -0.53 -2.12
C MET A 316 9.90 -0.28 -0.68
N ILE A 317 10.80 0.26 0.11
CA ILE A 317 10.58 0.62 1.51
C ILE A 317 10.78 2.12 1.68
N ARG A 318 9.85 2.77 2.37
CA ARG A 318 10.02 4.14 2.86
C ARG A 318 9.59 4.23 4.32
N MET A 319 10.40 4.88 5.11
CA MET A 319 10.04 5.41 6.43
C MET A 319 10.24 6.91 6.42
N GLY A 320 9.28 7.67 6.93
CA GLY A 320 9.38 9.13 6.91
C GLY A 320 8.30 9.82 7.72
N GLU A 321 8.23 11.14 7.57
CA GLU A 321 7.18 11.97 8.14
C GLU A 321 6.15 12.36 7.07
N ALA A 322 5.07 13.02 7.51
CA ALA A 322 3.95 13.34 6.64
C ALA A 322 4.37 14.30 5.52
N PRO A 323 4.09 13.96 4.26
CA PRO A 323 4.07 14.95 3.19
C PRO A 323 2.79 15.81 3.25
N ASP A 324 1.70 15.26 3.80
CA ASP A 324 0.39 15.87 3.91
C ASP A 324 -0.41 15.26 5.09
N SER A 325 -1.68 15.64 5.24
CA SER A 325 -2.57 15.16 6.29
C SER A 325 -3.33 13.86 5.95
N SER A 326 -2.98 13.15 4.89
CA SER A 326 -3.68 11.94 4.46
C SER A 326 -3.48 10.78 5.45
N GLU A 327 -4.55 10.06 5.77
CA GLU A 327 -4.48 8.80 6.54
C GLU A 327 -3.65 7.72 5.80
N VAL A 328 -3.81 7.65 4.47
CA VAL A 328 -3.00 6.80 3.59
C VAL A 328 -2.54 7.63 2.41
N PRO A 329 -1.25 7.99 2.30
CA PRO A 329 -0.76 8.90 1.27
C PRO A 329 -0.52 8.18 -0.07
N PHE A 330 -1.59 7.79 -0.76
CA PHE A 330 -1.54 7.12 -2.08
C PHE A 330 -0.79 7.93 -3.13
N ILE A 331 -0.93 9.26 -3.10
CA ILE A 331 -0.27 10.15 -4.07
C ILE A 331 1.24 10.06 -3.92
N LEU A 332 1.76 10.12 -2.70
CA LEU A 332 3.21 9.96 -2.47
C LEU A 332 3.71 8.59 -2.93
N CYS A 333 2.96 7.53 -2.63
CA CYS A 333 3.31 6.18 -3.10
C CYS A 333 3.41 6.14 -4.62
N ASN A 334 2.43 6.71 -5.33
CA ASN A 334 2.43 6.78 -6.79
C ASN A 334 3.60 7.62 -7.34
N GLN A 335 3.89 8.77 -6.73
CA GLN A 335 5.01 9.64 -7.14
C GLN A 335 6.37 8.95 -6.96
N ILE A 336 6.56 8.18 -5.90
CA ILE A 336 7.78 7.39 -5.72
C ILE A 336 7.91 6.38 -6.87
N TRP A 337 6.83 5.71 -7.27
CA TRP A 337 6.85 4.80 -8.40
C TRP A 337 7.11 5.51 -9.73
N GLN A 338 6.63 6.74 -9.93
CA GLN A 338 7.01 7.55 -11.09
C GLN A 338 8.54 7.76 -11.15
N HIS A 339 9.16 8.07 -10.01
CA HIS A 339 10.61 8.20 -9.94
C HIS A 339 11.34 6.87 -10.19
N ILE A 340 10.82 5.75 -9.65
CA ILE A 340 11.39 4.41 -9.90
C ILE A 340 11.33 4.07 -11.40
N ASN A 341 10.22 4.33 -12.06
CA ASN A 341 10.05 4.10 -13.49
C ASN A 341 11.01 4.96 -14.34
N ASN A 342 11.43 6.10 -13.84
CA ASN A 342 12.35 7.01 -14.52
C ASN A 342 13.83 6.77 -14.19
N LEU A 343 14.19 5.69 -13.47
CA LEU A 343 15.58 5.42 -13.12
C LEU A 343 16.43 4.96 -14.31
N ASP A 344 15.82 4.36 -15.35
CA ASP A 344 16.53 3.87 -16.54
C ASP A 344 17.09 5.03 -17.38
N CYS A 345 18.38 4.93 -17.73
CA CYS A 345 19.07 5.88 -18.61
C CYS A 345 18.47 5.97 -20.00
N ASN A 346 17.97 4.86 -20.54
CA ASN A 346 17.48 4.82 -21.92
C ASN A 346 16.14 5.51 -22.09
N LEU A 347 15.37 5.70 -21.04
CA LEU A 347 14.12 6.48 -21.08
C LEU A 347 14.39 7.96 -21.32
N ALA A 348 15.53 8.50 -20.86
CA ALA A 348 15.95 9.88 -21.12
C ALA A 348 16.31 10.11 -22.60
N LEU A 349 16.68 9.07 -23.36
CA LEU A 349 16.97 9.18 -24.78
C LEU A 349 15.72 9.09 -25.67
N ASN A 350 14.59 8.61 -25.15
CA ASN A 350 13.29 8.60 -25.81
C ASN A 350 12.40 9.81 -25.47
N GLU A 351 12.84 10.71 -24.62
CA GLU A 351 12.29 12.06 -24.54
C GLU A 351 12.75 12.90 -25.78
N ASN A 352 12.51 12.40 -26.98
CA ASN A 352 12.31 13.29 -28.11
C ASN A 352 11.13 14.17 -27.76
N GLN A 353 11.42 15.40 -27.26
CA GLN A 353 10.62 16.62 -27.35
C GLN A 353 9.11 16.40 -27.62
N THR A 354 8.43 15.58 -26.87
CA THR A 354 7.01 15.79 -26.69
C THR A 354 6.91 16.88 -25.65
N GLU A 355 6.68 18.11 -26.11
CA GLU A 355 6.44 19.27 -25.30
C GLU A 355 5.51 18.88 -24.15
N LYS A 356 6.06 18.87 -22.90
CA LYS A 356 5.29 18.45 -21.73
C LYS A 356 4.17 19.46 -21.52
N ILE A 357 2.91 19.03 -21.65
CA ILE A 357 1.76 19.87 -21.29
C ILE A 357 2.03 20.43 -19.90
N SER A 358 2.11 21.75 -19.78
CA SER A 358 2.32 22.44 -18.52
C SER A 358 1.13 23.33 -18.15
N ILE A 359 0.92 23.53 -16.84
CA ILE A 359 -0.20 24.26 -16.28
C ILE A 359 0.38 25.35 -15.39
N TYR A 360 0.12 26.62 -15.72
CA TYR A 360 0.67 27.78 -15.02
C TYR A 360 -0.25 29.02 -15.09
N PRO A 361 -0.17 29.93 -14.10
CA PRO A 361 0.51 29.73 -12.83
C PRO A 361 -0.22 28.70 -11.96
N ASN A 362 0.52 28.02 -11.12
CA ASN A 362 -0.04 27.12 -10.12
C ASN A 362 0.87 27.18 -8.87
N PRO A 363 0.42 27.82 -7.79
CA PRO A 363 -0.93 28.33 -7.48
C PRO A 363 -1.42 29.47 -8.37
N SER A 364 -2.76 29.63 -8.46
CA SER A 364 -3.42 30.71 -9.22
C SER A 364 -4.64 31.28 -8.50
N GLU A 365 -4.90 32.59 -8.73
CA GLU A 365 -6.08 33.25 -8.18
C GLU A 365 -7.27 33.30 -9.15
N SER A 366 -7.04 33.26 -10.48
CA SER A 366 -8.12 33.47 -11.45
C SER A 366 -8.01 32.59 -12.71
N ILE A 367 -6.92 32.73 -13.46
CA ILE A 367 -6.76 32.07 -14.76
C ILE A 367 -5.56 31.13 -14.72
N VAL A 368 -5.74 29.95 -15.27
CA VAL A 368 -4.68 28.95 -15.44
C VAL A 368 -4.50 28.72 -16.94
N HIS A 369 -3.25 28.76 -17.40
CA HIS A 369 -2.87 28.49 -18.78
C HIS A 369 -2.38 27.05 -18.92
N ILE A 370 -2.68 26.47 -20.07
CA ILE A 370 -2.19 25.15 -20.47
C ILE A 370 -1.32 25.38 -21.70
N SER A 371 -0.06 24.97 -21.64
CA SER A 371 0.86 25.09 -22.76
C SER A 371 1.26 23.71 -23.30
N ASN A 372 1.90 23.74 -24.47
CA ASN A 372 2.40 22.55 -25.16
C ASN A 372 1.28 21.58 -25.54
N LEU A 373 0.12 22.11 -25.97
CA LEU A 373 -0.96 21.37 -26.58
C LEU A 373 -0.69 21.29 -28.09
N ASN A 374 -0.70 20.10 -28.65
CA ASN A 374 -0.68 19.91 -30.09
C ASN A 374 -1.98 20.45 -30.71
N ASN A 375 -2.04 20.69 -32.02
CA ASN A 375 -3.23 21.21 -32.71
C ASN A 375 -4.40 20.21 -32.81
N GLU A 376 -4.40 19.14 -32.01
CA GLU A 376 -5.48 18.17 -31.92
C GLU A 376 -6.54 18.61 -30.90
N ASN A 377 -7.76 18.07 -31.03
CA ASN A 377 -8.83 18.31 -30.06
C ASN A 377 -8.46 17.78 -28.68
N TYR A 378 -8.69 18.61 -27.68
CA TYR A 378 -8.47 18.23 -26.27
C TYR A 378 -9.60 18.68 -25.37
N GLU A 379 -9.78 17.94 -24.27
CA GLU A 379 -10.73 18.26 -23.20
C GLU A 379 -9.98 18.60 -21.92
N VAL A 380 -10.45 19.63 -21.23
CA VAL A 380 -9.95 20.03 -19.91
C VAL A 380 -11.06 19.93 -18.89
N LYS A 381 -10.81 19.23 -17.78
CA LYS A 381 -11.70 19.13 -16.63
C LYS A 381 -11.00 19.61 -15.37
N VAL A 382 -11.67 20.44 -14.58
CA VAL A 382 -11.27 20.75 -13.20
C VAL A 382 -12.29 20.09 -12.27
N THR A 383 -11.77 19.27 -11.35
CA THR A 383 -12.60 18.52 -10.40
C THR A 383 -12.23 18.86 -8.96
N SER A 384 -13.16 18.75 -8.04
CA SER A 384 -12.86 18.71 -6.61
C SER A 384 -12.06 17.44 -6.29
N LEU A 385 -11.45 17.38 -5.11
CA LEU A 385 -10.79 16.17 -4.62
C LEU A 385 -11.74 14.96 -4.47
N LEU A 386 -13.04 15.23 -4.42
CA LEU A 386 -14.10 14.21 -4.40
C LEU A 386 -14.57 13.77 -5.81
N GLY A 387 -13.86 14.20 -6.87
CA GLY A 387 -14.15 13.81 -8.26
C GLY A 387 -15.32 14.57 -8.92
N LYS A 388 -15.98 15.53 -8.20
CA LYS A 388 -17.05 16.33 -8.81
C LYS A 388 -16.46 17.26 -9.85
N VAL A 389 -16.94 17.17 -11.11
CA VAL A 389 -16.55 18.08 -12.19
C VAL A 389 -17.13 19.47 -11.89
N LEU A 390 -16.24 20.47 -11.82
CA LEU A 390 -16.59 21.87 -11.54
C LEU A 390 -16.47 22.74 -12.80
N ILE A 391 -15.49 22.45 -13.66
CA ILE A 391 -15.26 23.13 -14.93
C ILE A 391 -14.96 22.08 -15.98
N GLN A 392 -15.55 22.21 -17.17
CA GLN A 392 -15.23 21.41 -18.35
C GLN A 392 -15.17 22.32 -19.57
N LYS A 393 -14.09 22.24 -20.32
CA LYS A 393 -13.84 23.02 -21.54
C LYS A 393 -13.22 22.12 -22.60
N ASN A 394 -13.56 22.40 -23.87
CA ASN A 394 -12.92 21.77 -25.01
C ASN A 394 -12.09 22.83 -25.76
N ASN A 395 -10.91 22.46 -26.20
CA ASN A 395 -10.01 23.28 -27.00
C ASN A 395 -9.74 24.69 -26.41
N SER A 396 -9.66 24.76 -25.08
CA SER A 396 -9.37 26.02 -24.36
C SER A 396 -8.07 25.87 -23.59
N ASN A 397 -7.07 26.66 -23.97
CA ASN A 397 -5.77 26.72 -23.27
C ASN A 397 -5.77 27.68 -22.08
N GLN A 398 -6.91 28.31 -21.77
CA GLN A 398 -7.13 29.16 -20.62
C GLN A 398 -8.35 28.70 -19.84
N ILE A 399 -8.18 28.44 -18.57
CA ILE A 399 -9.24 28.00 -17.67
C ILE A 399 -9.43 29.05 -16.58
N ASP A 400 -10.60 29.66 -16.60
CA ASP A 400 -11.01 30.58 -15.54
C ASP A 400 -11.49 29.78 -14.31
N ILE A 401 -10.76 29.94 -13.21
CA ILE A 401 -11.04 29.34 -11.90
C ILE A 401 -11.46 30.39 -10.86
N SER A 402 -11.75 31.62 -11.26
CA SER A 402 -12.11 32.71 -10.33
C SER A 402 -13.34 32.39 -9.50
N GLY A 403 -14.28 31.61 -10.06
CA GLY A 403 -15.49 31.16 -9.37
C GLY A 403 -15.31 30.01 -8.38
N LEU A 404 -14.10 29.45 -8.27
CA LEU A 404 -13.81 28.40 -7.31
C LEU A 404 -13.39 28.99 -5.96
N SER A 405 -13.77 28.33 -4.87
CA SER A 405 -13.27 28.65 -3.53
C SER A 405 -11.78 28.38 -3.41
N LYS A 406 -11.10 29.05 -2.46
CA LYS A 406 -9.69 28.71 -2.13
C LYS A 406 -9.57 27.25 -1.75
N GLY A 407 -8.57 26.57 -2.31
CA GLY A 407 -8.40 25.14 -2.04
C GLY A 407 -7.62 24.38 -3.12
N ILE A 408 -7.61 23.07 -2.98
CA ILE A 408 -6.93 22.13 -3.89
C ILE A 408 -7.96 21.48 -4.80
N TYR A 409 -7.64 21.40 -6.07
CA TYR A 409 -8.43 20.79 -7.13
C TYR A 409 -7.53 19.88 -7.99
N MET A 410 -8.13 19.03 -8.79
CA MET A 410 -7.45 18.28 -9.83
C MET A 410 -7.81 18.88 -11.19
N ILE A 411 -6.81 19.13 -12.03
CA ILE A 411 -7.01 19.51 -13.42
C ILE A 411 -6.54 18.39 -14.31
N MET A 412 -7.44 17.92 -15.18
CA MET A 412 -7.21 16.86 -16.16
C MET A 412 -7.24 17.46 -17.55
N VAL A 413 -6.23 17.16 -18.36
CA VAL A 413 -6.18 17.47 -19.79
C VAL A 413 -6.13 16.18 -20.56
N ARG A 414 -7.12 15.91 -21.41
CA ARG A 414 -7.19 14.74 -22.28
C ARG A 414 -7.05 15.14 -23.73
N GLN A 415 -6.07 14.56 -24.43
CA GLN A 415 -5.81 14.77 -25.85
C GLN A 415 -5.62 13.40 -26.53
N GLY A 416 -6.60 12.98 -27.32
CA GLY A 416 -6.65 11.62 -27.89
C GLY A 416 -6.63 10.55 -26.77
N GLU A 417 -5.68 9.64 -26.83
CA GLU A 417 -5.48 8.61 -25.78
C GLU A 417 -4.63 9.10 -24.60
N ARG A 418 -4.05 10.29 -24.69
CA ARG A 418 -3.20 10.86 -23.63
C ARG A 418 -4.05 11.60 -22.61
N THR A 419 -3.81 11.34 -21.33
CA THR A 419 -4.44 12.06 -20.23
C THR A 419 -3.36 12.54 -19.26
N LEU A 420 -3.33 13.83 -18.98
CA LEU A 420 -2.52 14.43 -17.93
C LEU A 420 -3.44 14.86 -16.80
N THR A 421 -3.09 14.49 -15.57
CA THR A 421 -3.78 14.99 -14.37
C THR A 421 -2.77 15.65 -13.44
N LYS A 422 -3.05 16.88 -13.01
CA LYS A 422 -2.21 17.63 -12.06
C LYS A 422 -3.02 18.23 -10.93
N LYS A 423 -2.37 18.45 -9.79
CA LYS A 423 -2.89 19.24 -8.69
C LYS A 423 -2.95 20.72 -9.11
N LEU A 424 -4.07 21.36 -8.87
CA LEU A 424 -4.31 22.79 -9.06
C LEU A 424 -4.61 23.43 -7.71
N ILE A 425 -3.86 24.48 -7.37
CA ILE A 425 -4.03 25.22 -6.12
C ILE A 425 -4.67 26.56 -6.44
N LYS A 426 -5.85 26.82 -5.86
CA LYS A 426 -6.57 28.08 -5.91
C LYS A 426 -6.27 28.90 -4.63
N ASN A 427 -5.65 30.06 -4.78
CA ASN A 427 -5.38 31.01 -3.70
C ASN A 427 -6.59 31.89 -3.40
#